data_26fb7e3f1f573e13ce1630d1e48e83e0
#
_entry.id   26fb7e3f1f573e13ce1630d1e48e83e0
#
_cell.length_a   1.000
_cell.length_b   1.000
_cell.length_c   1.000
_cell.angle_alpha   90.00
_cell.angle_beta   90.00
_cell.angle_gamma   90.00
#
_symmetry.space_group_name_H-M   'P 1'
#
loop_
_entity.id
_entity.type
_entity.pdbx_description
1 polymer ?
#
loop_
_entity_poly.entity_id
_entity_poly.type
_entity_poly.pdbx_seq_one_letter_code
_entity_poly.pdbx_strand_id
1 'polypeptide(L)'
;MAQGQIPIEARLDLHGLTAAQAERRLARFVDQASRTGVRCVLVITGKGNEGRGVLRRLVPLWLKTPPLSGQVLAISQARQADGGGGALYVMLRRKRQPA
;
A
#
# COMPACT_ATOMS: atom_id res chain seq x y z
N MET A 1 -11.63 19.02 9.66
CA MET A 1 -11.18 17.76 9.09
C MET A 1 -12.06 16.61 9.55
N ALA A 2 -12.37 15.72 8.68
CA ALA A 2 -13.13 14.55 9.09
C ALA A 2 -12.33 13.77 10.13
N GLN A 3 -13.03 13.27 11.11
CA GLN A 3 -12.37 12.56 12.19
C GLN A 3 -11.67 11.32 11.68
N GLY A 4 -10.49 11.09 12.19
CA GLY A 4 -9.75 9.90 11.89
C GLY A 4 -9.14 9.81 10.52
N GLN A 5 -9.30 10.83 9.72
CA GLN A 5 -8.70 10.80 8.39
C GLN A 5 -7.24 11.21 8.46
N ILE A 6 -6.41 10.40 7.80
CA ILE A 6 -4.99 10.68 7.71
C ILE A 6 -4.69 11.02 6.27
N PRO A 7 -4.00 12.14 6.02
CA PRO A 7 -3.69 12.51 4.64
C PRO A 7 -2.83 11.45 3.96
N ILE A 8 -3.10 11.24 2.68
CA ILE A 8 -2.23 10.39 1.86
C ILE A 8 -0.94 11.14 1.62
N GLU A 9 0.16 10.57 2.06
CA GLU A 9 1.46 11.23 1.97
C GLU A 9 2.27 10.77 0.75
N ALA A 10 1.95 9.60 0.22
CA ALA A 10 2.64 9.09 -0.95
C ALA A 10 1.72 8.12 -1.70
N ARG A 11 1.99 7.94 -2.97
CA ARG A 11 1.18 7.07 -3.82
C ARG A 11 2.09 6.16 -4.61
N LEU A 12 1.67 4.91 -4.78
CA LEU A 12 2.38 3.93 -5.58
C LEU A 12 1.39 3.28 -6.52
N ASP A 13 1.64 3.42 -7.81
CA ASP A 13 0.76 2.85 -8.83
C ASP A 13 1.41 1.59 -9.39
N LEU A 14 0.77 0.46 -9.13
CA LEU A 14 1.27 -0.85 -9.58
C LEU A 14 0.48 -1.41 -10.75
N HIS A 15 -0.57 -0.71 -11.19
CA HIS A 15 -1.42 -1.28 -12.22
C HIS A 15 -0.61 -1.53 -13.48
N GLY A 16 -0.91 -2.64 -14.15
CA GLY A 16 -0.22 -2.99 -15.38
C GLY A 16 1.10 -3.73 -15.20
N LEU A 17 1.60 -3.82 -13.98
CA LEU A 17 2.83 -4.55 -13.72
C LEU A 17 2.55 -6.04 -13.58
N THR A 18 3.54 -6.86 -13.89
CA THR A 18 3.46 -8.27 -13.55
C THR A 18 3.52 -8.45 -12.05
N ALA A 19 3.11 -9.62 -11.57
CA ALA A 19 3.17 -9.89 -10.14
C ALA A 19 4.60 -9.72 -9.60
N ALA A 20 5.59 -10.26 -10.31
CA ALA A 20 6.97 -10.15 -9.85
C ALA A 20 7.45 -8.71 -9.79
N GLN A 21 7.10 -7.92 -10.82
CA GLN A 21 7.49 -6.51 -10.83
C GLN A 21 6.81 -5.74 -9.71
N ALA A 22 5.52 -6.01 -9.52
CA ALA A 22 4.74 -5.30 -8.51
C ALA A 22 5.25 -5.62 -7.11
N GLU A 23 5.58 -6.88 -6.86
CA GLU A 23 6.07 -7.28 -5.55
C GLU A 23 7.37 -6.55 -5.20
N ARG A 24 8.30 -6.48 -6.15
CA ARG A 24 9.55 -5.80 -5.92
C ARG A 24 9.36 -4.29 -5.72
N ARG A 25 8.49 -3.69 -6.54
CA ARG A 25 8.20 -2.26 -6.41
C ARG A 25 7.57 -1.95 -5.06
N LEU A 26 6.63 -2.78 -4.66
CA LEU A 26 5.93 -2.58 -3.39
C LEU A 26 6.90 -2.68 -2.22
N ALA A 27 7.75 -3.70 -2.22
CA ALA A 27 8.70 -3.90 -1.12
C ALA A 27 9.64 -2.71 -0.99
N ARG A 28 10.17 -2.24 -2.11
CA ARG A 28 11.08 -1.11 -2.11
C ARG A 28 10.38 0.16 -1.65
N PHE A 29 9.16 0.36 -2.13
CA PHE A 29 8.41 1.56 -1.80
C PHE A 29 8.06 1.61 -0.31
N VAL A 30 7.59 0.49 0.24
CA VAL A 30 7.23 0.42 1.66
C VAL A 30 8.46 0.65 2.52
N ASP A 31 9.57 0.03 2.15
CA ASP A 31 10.80 0.20 2.91
C ASP A 31 11.24 1.66 2.92
N GLN A 32 11.22 2.31 1.77
CA GLN A 32 11.63 3.70 1.69
C GLN A 32 10.68 4.62 2.45
N ALA A 33 9.38 4.40 2.29
CA ALA A 33 8.38 5.21 2.98
C ALA A 33 8.52 5.07 4.50
N SER A 34 8.76 3.84 4.96
CA SER A 34 8.94 3.59 6.38
C SER A 34 10.16 4.33 6.91
N ARG A 35 11.25 4.34 6.15
CA ARG A 35 12.47 5.02 6.57
C ARG A 35 12.31 6.52 6.65
N THR A 36 11.48 7.09 5.80
CA THR A 36 11.30 8.54 5.76
C THR A 36 10.17 9.02 6.67
N GLY A 37 9.57 8.13 7.43
CA GLY A 37 8.55 8.51 8.40
C GLY A 37 7.15 8.71 7.82
N VAL A 38 6.94 8.27 6.60
CA VAL A 38 5.62 8.36 5.98
C VAL A 38 4.66 7.40 6.68
N ARG A 39 3.46 7.88 6.97
CA ARG A 39 2.49 7.11 7.74
C ARG A 39 1.37 6.52 6.91
N CYS A 40 0.96 7.19 5.85
CA CYS A 40 -0.16 6.72 5.04
C CYS A 40 0.18 6.81 3.57
N VAL A 41 0.08 5.68 2.88
CA VAL A 41 0.32 5.63 1.45
C VAL A 41 -0.88 5.02 0.75
N LEU A 42 -1.07 5.43 -0.50
CA LEU A 42 -2.11 4.85 -1.36
C LEU A 42 -1.43 3.94 -2.36
N VAL A 43 -1.81 2.67 -2.38
CA VAL A 43 -1.28 1.69 -3.33
C VAL A 43 -2.36 1.37 -4.33
N ILE A 44 -2.10 1.65 -5.59
CA ILE A 44 -3.06 1.48 -6.68
C ILE A 44 -2.75 0.18 -7.39
N THR A 45 -3.71 -0.73 -7.38
CA THR A 45 -3.56 -2.04 -8.02
C THR A 45 -4.33 -2.14 -9.32
N GLY A 46 -5.27 -1.22 -9.53
CA GLY A 46 -6.23 -1.35 -10.60
C GLY A 46 -7.37 -2.27 -10.20
N LYS A 47 -8.43 -2.23 -10.96
CA LYS A 47 -9.62 -3.03 -10.63
C LYS A 47 -9.57 -4.43 -11.23
N GLY A 48 -8.58 -4.72 -12.04
CA GLY A 48 -8.37 -6.06 -12.53
C GLY A 48 -9.20 -6.48 -13.71
N ASN A 49 -9.69 -5.52 -14.49
CA ASN A 49 -10.55 -5.86 -15.61
C ASN A 49 -9.87 -6.80 -16.59
N GLU A 50 -8.61 -6.54 -16.91
CA GLU A 50 -7.88 -7.36 -17.87
C GLU A 50 -6.95 -8.34 -17.19
N GLY A 51 -6.36 -7.94 -16.08
CA GLY A 51 -5.46 -8.80 -15.35
C GLY A 51 -6.14 -9.71 -14.36
N ARG A 52 -7.46 -9.80 -14.42
CA ARG A 52 -8.26 -10.66 -13.55
C ARG A 52 -8.03 -10.38 -12.07
N GLY A 53 -7.63 -9.18 -11.77
CA GLY A 53 -7.48 -8.77 -10.39
C GLY A 53 -6.32 -9.41 -9.66
N VAL A 54 -5.28 -9.82 -10.39
CA VAL A 54 -4.14 -10.49 -9.77
C VAL A 54 -3.52 -9.62 -8.69
N LEU A 55 -3.19 -8.36 -9.02
CA LEU A 55 -2.58 -7.48 -8.05
C LEU A 55 -3.53 -7.12 -6.93
N ARG A 56 -4.81 -6.95 -7.27
CA ARG A 56 -5.82 -6.63 -6.28
C ARG A 56 -5.88 -7.71 -5.20
N ARG A 57 -5.65 -8.97 -5.58
CA ARG A 57 -5.66 -10.08 -4.63
C ARG A 57 -4.33 -10.26 -3.92
N LEU A 58 -3.22 -10.10 -4.66
CA LEU A 58 -1.90 -10.41 -4.11
C LEU A 58 -1.35 -9.33 -3.21
N VAL A 59 -1.58 -8.06 -3.54
CA VAL A 59 -0.99 -6.97 -2.76
C VAL A 59 -1.37 -7.02 -1.29
N PRO A 60 -2.65 -7.22 -0.93
CA PRO A 60 -2.97 -7.35 0.49
C PRO A 60 -2.24 -8.52 1.15
N LEU A 61 -2.09 -9.63 0.44
CA LEU A 61 -1.38 -10.77 1.00
C LEU A 61 0.09 -10.46 1.24
N TRP A 62 0.73 -9.81 0.28
CA TRP A 62 2.13 -9.42 0.44
C TRP A 62 2.31 -8.49 1.63
N LEU A 63 1.38 -7.55 1.80
CA LEU A 63 1.47 -6.60 2.91
C LEU A 63 1.27 -7.26 4.27
N LYS A 64 0.62 -8.41 4.29
CA LYS A 64 0.40 -9.16 5.54
C LYS A 64 1.45 -10.21 5.78
N THR A 65 2.42 -10.33 4.87
CA THR A 65 3.44 -11.38 4.94
C THR A 65 4.80 -10.74 5.26
N PRO A 66 5.59 -11.36 6.16
CA PRO A 66 6.93 -10.85 6.41
C PRO A 66 7.78 -10.87 5.13
N PRO A 67 8.70 -9.92 4.96
CA PRO A 67 9.07 -8.89 5.93
C PRO A 67 8.20 -7.63 5.90
N LEU A 68 7.35 -7.46 4.88
CA LEU A 68 6.57 -6.24 4.75
C LEU A 68 5.62 -6.04 5.92
N SER A 69 5.05 -7.12 6.43
CA SER A 69 4.07 -7.01 7.52
C SER A 69 4.64 -6.36 8.77
N GLY A 70 5.95 -6.42 8.94
CA GLY A 70 6.58 -5.77 10.09
C GLY A 70 6.52 -4.24 10.03
N GLN A 71 6.27 -3.70 8.85
CA GLN A 71 6.22 -2.25 8.65
C GLN A 71 4.81 -1.73 8.46
N VAL A 72 3.84 -2.63 8.34
CA VAL A 72 2.46 -2.27 8.04
C VAL A 72 1.62 -2.35 9.31
N LEU A 73 0.95 -1.24 9.64
CA LEU A 73 0.06 -1.20 10.78
C LEU A 73 -1.34 -1.69 10.39
N ALA A 74 -1.84 -1.23 9.26
CA ALA A 74 -3.20 -1.56 8.84
C ALA A 74 -3.36 -1.30 7.35
N ILE A 75 -4.29 -2.01 6.73
CA ILE A 75 -4.67 -1.76 5.35
C ILE A 75 -6.18 -1.67 5.28
N SER A 76 -6.67 -0.84 4.36
CA SER A 76 -8.10 -0.75 4.13
C SER A 76 -8.35 -0.35 2.69
N GLN A 77 -9.56 -0.65 2.20
CA GLN A 77 -9.93 -0.29 0.85
C GLN A 77 -10.05 1.22 0.73
N ALA A 78 -9.58 1.76 -0.38
CA ALA A 78 -9.65 3.19 -0.62
C ALA A 78 -11.10 3.62 -0.85
N ARG A 79 -11.39 4.88 -0.51
CA ARG A 79 -12.67 5.46 -0.85
C ARG A 79 -12.79 5.60 -2.35
N GLN A 80 -14.02 5.76 -2.83
CA GLN A 80 -14.28 5.86 -4.25
C GLN A 80 -13.45 6.98 -4.89
N ALA A 81 -13.32 8.10 -4.20
CA ALA A 81 -12.57 9.23 -4.71
C ALA A 81 -11.07 8.92 -4.88
N ASP A 82 -10.56 7.93 -4.15
CA ASP A 82 -9.14 7.57 -4.19
C ASP A 82 -8.90 6.27 -4.93
N GLY A 83 -9.89 5.77 -5.66
CA GLY A 83 -9.70 4.58 -6.47
C GLY A 83 -10.58 3.40 -6.12
N GLY A 84 -11.31 3.48 -5.03
CA GLY A 84 -12.28 2.44 -4.65
C GLY A 84 -11.66 1.06 -4.62
N GLY A 85 -12.26 0.13 -5.35
CA GLY A 85 -11.81 -1.26 -5.34
C GLY A 85 -10.47 -1.51 -6.01
N GLY A 86 -9.90 -0.49 -6.67
CA GLY A 86 -8.60 -0.62 -7.31
C GLY A 86 -7.46 -0.01 -6.52
N ALA A 87 -7.67 0.34 -5.26
CA ALA A 87 -6.64 0.97 -4.44
C ALA A 87 -6.82 0.64 -2.98
N LEU A 88 -5.73 0.76 -2.23
CA LEU A 88 -5.71 0.47 -0.81
C LEU A 88 -5.01 1.61 -0.07
N TYR A 89 -5.52 1.95 1.10
CA TYR A 89 -4.74 2.74 2.05
C TYR A 89 -3.87 1.79 2.84
N VAL A 90 -2.60 2.12 2.95
CA VAL A 90 -1.65 1.34 3.73
C VAL A 90 -1.10 2.25 4.81
N MET A 91 -1.41 1.91 6.05
CA MET A 91 -0.90 2.65 7.20
C MET A 91 0.38 1.98 7.64
N LEU A 92 1.44 2.76 7.72
CA LEU A 92 2.74 2.23 8.12
C LEU A 92 2.97 2.47 9.61
N ARG A 93 3.69 1.55 10.21
CA ARG A 93 4.04 1.68 11.62
C ARG A 93 4.97 2.86 11.79
N ARG A 94 4.84 3.54 12.91
CA ARG A 94 5.75 4.63 13.23
C ARG A 94 7.15 4.06 13.36
N LYS A 95 8.10 4.74 12.72
CA LYS A 95 9.48 4.33 12.86
C LYS A 95 9.91 4.51 14.30
N ARG A 96 10.46 3.44 14.90
CA ARG A 96 10.91 3.51 16.27
C ARG A 96 12.24 4.22 16.35
N GLN A 97 12.32 5.18 17.25
CA GLN A 97 13.56 5.88 17.48
C GLN A 97 14.43 5.06 18.41
N PRO A 98 15.73 4.92 18.11
CA PRO A 98 16.64 4.29 19.07
C PRO A 98 16.69 5.13 20.34
N ALA A 99 16.73 4.47 21.44
CA ALA A 99 16.81 5.15 22.72
C ALA A 99 18.15 5.85 22.89
#